data_be3b385a61bc4ae2cd9812353ee99be9
#
_entry.id   be3b385a61bc4ae2cd9812353ee99be9
#
_cell.length_a   1.000
_cell.length_b   1.000
_cell.length_c   1.000
_cell.angle_alpha   90.00
_cell.angle_beta   90.00
_cell.angle_gamma   90.00
#
_symmetry.space_group_name_H-M   'P 1'
#
loop_
_entity.id
_entity.type
_entity.pdbx_description
1 polymer ?
#
loop_
_entity_poly.entity_id
_entity_poly.type
_entity_poly.pdbx_seq_one_letter_code
_entity_poly.pdbx_strand_id
1 'polypeptide(L)'
;MIGYYPEHCPFCGALNVNFITAEECSENYKVIETEVNDKVIRLNSSPPLGLEHSAYCIETKNQTVWIDCPSVFSKDIERMDKIMFTHHHFLGASNLYRSYYSAFLWIHEEDSKQNLAQKYSFDKKFENDYNLFDIKAYHINGHTPGFTFYIFKDIFFICDYVSVSSGNMHFNPYGPRDKTIEGAKVMNNILNKHELRKVCGFDYVLDYSDWKAKFDDLLNSLKI
;
A
#
# COMPACT_ATOMS: atom_id res chain seq x y z
N MET A 1 3.72 -12.67 -2.36
CA MET A 1 4.25 -13.93 -2.97
C MET A 1 4.98 -13.57 -4.25
N ILE A 2 6.24 -13.97 -4.40
CA ILE A 2 7.10 -13.51 -5.51
C ILE A 2 7.02 -14.38 -6.77
N GLY A 3 6.33 -15.53 -6.71
CA GLY A 3 6.09 -16.39 -7.88
C GLY A 3 7.30 -17.09 -8.51
N TYR A 4 8.48 -17.00 -7.85
CA TYR A 4 9.72 -17.68 -8.25
C TYR A 4 10.64 -17.81 -7.03
N TYR A 5 11.76 -18.54 -7.15
CA TYR A 5 12.66 -18.82 -6.03
C TYR A 5 14.04 -18.18 -6.27
N PRO A 6 14.21 -16.86 -6.04
CA PRO A 6 15.49 -16.19 -6.18
C PRO A 6 16.40 -16.49 -5.00
N GLU A 7 17.70 -16.21 -5.12
CA GLU A 7 18.67 -16.35 -4.03
C GLU A 7 18.36 -15.38 -2.86
N HIS A 8 17.91 -14.18 -3.19
CA HIS A 8 17.52 -13.16 -2.23
C HIS A 8 16.11 -12.63 -2.52
N CYS A 9 15.39 -12.29 -1.47
CA CYS A 9 14.11 -11.62 -1.60
C CYS A 9 14.31 -10.26 -2.28
N PRO A 10 13.61 -9.99 -3.40
CA PRO A 10 13.76 -8.72 -4.12
C PRO A 10 13.21 -7.51 -3.37
N PHE A 11 12.49 -7.72 -2.26
CA PHE A 11 11.95 -6.64 -1.43
C PHE A 11 12.84 -6.31 -0.23
N CYS A 12 13.27 -7.33 0.52
CA CYS A 12 13.96 -7.11 1.79
C CYS A 12 15.40 -7.67 1.82
N GLY A 13 15.86 -8.31 0.73
CA GLY A 13 17.18 -8.90 0.65
C GLY A 13 17.38 -10.20 1.46
N ALA A 14 16.35 -10.71 2.14
CA ALA A 14 16.45 -11.95 2.91
C ALA A 14 16.86 -13.13 2.02
N LEU A 15 17.73 -13.99 2.53
CA LEU A 15 18.15 -15.22 1.84
C LEU A 15 16.96 -16.17 1.65
N ASN A 16 16.98 -16.93 0.57
CA ASN A 16 15.94 -17.88 0.20
C ASN A 16 15.71 -19.01 1.23
N VAL A 17 16.65 -19.27 2.11
CA VAL A 17 16.46 -20.20 3.25
C VAL A 17 15.36 -19.76 4.21
N ASN A 18 14.99 -18.47 4.17
CA ASN A 18 13.90 -17.91 4.97
C ASN A 18 12.56 -17.88 4.20
N PHE A 19 12.53 -18.40 2.98
CA PHE A 19 11.28 -18.44 2.22
C PHE A 19 10.45 -19.63 2.67
N ILE A 20 9.16 -19.43 2.68
CA ILE A 20 8.17 -20.48 2.99
C ILE A 20 7.32 -20.73 1.75
N THR A 21 6.82 -21.94 1.62
CA THR A 21 5.87 -22.26 0.53
C THR A 21 4.52 -21.60 0.77
N ALA A 22 3.66 -21.58 -0.25
CA ALA A 22 2.30 -21.08 -0.10
C ALA A 22 1.48 -21.93 0.88
N GLU A 23 1.73 -23.24 0.89
CA GLU A 23 1.11 -24.20 1.80
C GLU A 23 1.50 -23.92 3.25
N GLU A 24 2.81 -23.85 3.54
CA GLU A 24 3.32 -23.51 4.88
C GLU A 24 2.82 -22.15 5.35
N CYS A 25 2.74 -21.16 4.42
CA CYS A 25 2.18 -19.85 4.73
C CYS A 25 0.71 -19.97 5.16
N SER A 26 -0.10 -20.74 4.42
CA SER A 26 -1.52 -20.92 4.72
C SER A 26 -1.79 -21.68 6.02
N GLU A 27 -0.86 -22.54 6.44
CA GLU A 27 -0.97 -23.32 7.68
C GLU A 27 -0.57 -22.50 8.92
N ASN A 28 0.45 -21.66 8.80
CA ASN A 28 1.10 -21.00 9.94
C ASN A 28 0.75 -19.52 10.09
N TYR A 29 0.17 -18.91 9.05
CA TYR A 29 -0.16 -17.49 9.02
C TYR A 29 -1.61 -17.26 8.64
N LYS A 30 -2.19 -16.20 9.16
CA LYS A 30 -3.54 -15.77 8.80
C LYS A 30 -3.58 -14.25 8.66
N VAL A 31 -4.59 -13.75 7.99
CA VAL A 31 -4.88 -12.30 7.96
C VAL A 31 -5.76 -11.99 9.14
N ILE A 32 -5.38 -10.95 9.90
CA ILE A 32 -6.20 -10.38 10.96
C ILE A 32 -6.79 -9.06 10.47
N GLU A 33 -8.02 -8.80 10.90
CA GLU A 33 -8.80 -7.63 10.57
C GLU A 33 -8.88 -6.71 11.78
N THR A 34 -8.62 -5.41 11.58
CA THR A 34 -8.74 -4.38 12.62
C THR A 34 -9.55 -3.23 12.06
N GLU A 35 -10.64 -2.88 12.72
CA GLU A 35 -11.50 -1.77 12.32
C GLU A 35 -10.74 -0.43 12.40
N VAL A 36 -10.80 0.35 11.31
CA VAL A 36 -10.37 1.75 11.26
C VAL A 36 -11.59 2.66 11.46
N ASN A 37 -12.69 2.33 10.80
CA ASN A 37 -14.02 2.88 11.00
C ASN A 37 -15.08 1.92 10.41
N ASP A 38 -16.35 2.36 10.35
CA ASP A 38 -17.49 1.58 9.84
C ASP A 38 -17.38 1.11 8.37
N LYS A 39 -16.42 1.60 7.61
CA LYS A 39 -16.25 1.33 6.17
C LYS A 39 -14.82 0.89 5.79
N VAL A 40 -13.88 0.98 6.71
CA VAL A 40 -12.49 0.68 6.45
C VAL A 40 -11.94 -0.27 7.50
N ILE A 41 -11.39 -1.38 7.03
CA ILE A 41 -10.74 -2.40 7.84
C ILE A 41 -9.26 -2.47 7.43
N ARG A 42 -8.37 -2.49 8.41
CA ARG A 42 -6.94 -2.75 8.24
C ARG A 42 -6.70 -4.25 8.25
N LEU A 43 -5.91 -4.71 7.29
CA LEU A 43 -5.53 -6.11 7.10
C LEU A 43 -4.04 -6.29 7.37
N ASN A 44 -3.68 -7.20 8.27
CA ASN A 44 -2.30 -7.54 8.58
C ASN A 44 -2.11 -9.05 8.65
N SER A 45 -0.89 -9.53 8.34
CA SER A 45 -0.53 -10.92 8.55
C SER A 45 -0.24 -11.20 10.03
N SER A 46 -0.64 -12.35 10.52
CA SER A 46 -0.36 -12.80 11.88
C SER A 46 0.09 -14.27 11.88
N PRO A 47 1.29 -14.57 12.42
CA PRO A 47 2.31 -13.62 12.85
C PRO A 47 2.81 -12.73 11.70
N PRO A 48 3.57 -11.65 11.97
CA PRO A 48 4.14 -10.81 10.91
C PRO A 48 5.02 -11.63 9.96
N LEU A 49 4.85 -11.42 8.64
CA LEU A 49 5.58 -12.15 7.61
C LEU A 49 6.54 -11.23 6.84
N GLY A 50 7.83 -11.40 7.06
CA GLY A 50 8.88 -10.62 6.41
C GLY A 50 8.80 -9.13 6.79
N LEU A 51 8.88 -8.25 5.80
CA LEU A 51 8.56 -6.83 5.97
C LEU A 51 7.02 -6.68 5.94
N GLU A 52 6.41 -6.93 7.09
CA GLU A 52 4.95 -6.85 7.21
C GLU A 52 4.46 -5.44 6.91
N HIS A 53 3.37 -5.37 6.19
CA HIS A 53 2.70 -4.13 5.85
C HIS A 53 1.19 -4.28 6.02
N SER A 54 0.52 -3.16 6.20
CA SER A 54 -0.93 -3.11 6.22
C SER A 54 -1.49 -2.96 4.82
N ALA A 55 -2.51 -3.73 4.51
CA ALA A 55 -3.45 -3.44 3.43
C ALA A 55 -4.76 -2.94 4.04
N TYR A 56 -5.62 -2.35 3.24
CA TYR A 56 -6.87 -1.77 3.73
C TYR A 56 -8.05 -2.19 2.87
N CYS A 57 -9.06 -2.77 3.51
CA CYS A 57 -10.33 -3.11 2.89
C CYS A 57 -11.29 -1.93 3.03
N ILE A 58 -11.88 -1.48 1.92
CA ILE A 58 -12.84 -0.38 1.84
C ILE A 58 -14.17 -0.93 1.34
N GLU A 59 -15.20 -0.79 2.14
CA GLU A 59 -16.57 -1.09 1.73
C GLU A 59 -17.20 0.14 1.06
N THR A 60 -17.37 0.07 -0.25
CA THR A 60 -18.12 1.06 -1.01
C THR A 60 -19.60 0.63 -1.14
N LYS A 61 -20.46 1.47 -1.73
CA LYS A 61 -21.86 1.08 -1.96
C LYS A 61 -22.05 -0.15 -2.85
N ASN A 62 -21.10 -0.41 -3.74
CA ASN A 62 -21.27 -1.39 -4.82
C ASN A 62 -20.24 -2.49 -4.81
N GLN A 63 -19.08 -2.27 -4.24
CA GLN A 63 -17.94 -3.19 -4.29
C GLN A 63 -17.08 -3.08 -3.04
N THR A 64 -16.39 -4.16 -2.72
CA THR A 64 -15.30 -4.19 -1.76
C THR A 64 -13.97 -3.98 -2.49
N VAL A 65 -13.25 -2.95 -2.10
CA VAL A 65 -11.98 -2.55 -2.74
C VAL A 65 -10.87 -2.60 -1.71
N TRP A 66 -9.76 -3.20 -2.07
CA TRP A 66 -8.56 -3.17 -1.23
C TRP A 66 -7.55 -2.15 -1.75
N ILE A 67 -6.88 -1.47 -0.83
CA ILE A 67 -5.66 -0.71 -1.09
C ILE A 67 -4.50 -1.56 -0.60
N ASP A 68 -3.61 -1.93 -1.53
CA ASP A 68 -2.55 -2.91 -1.36
C ASP A 68 -3.08 -4.33 -1.00
N CYS A 69 -2.18 -5.28 -0.79
CA CYS A 69 -2.55 -6.65 -0.58
C CYS A 69 -1.72 -7.29 0.55
N PRO A 70 -2.34 -8.00 1.50
CA PRO A 70 -1.59 -8.75 2.51
C PRO A 70 -0.60 -9.72 1.89
N SER A 71 0.53 -9.93 2.57
CA SER A 71 1.55 -10.92 2.16
C SER A 71 1.04 -12.35 2.26
N VAL A 72 0.11 -12.60 3.16
CA VAL A 72 -0.53 -13.91 3.41
C VAL A 72 -1.82 -14.03 2.60
N PHE A 73 -2.08 -15.22 2.07
CA PHE A 73 -3.37 -15.56 1.49
C PHE A 73 -4.24 -16.24 2.55
N SER A 74 -5.44 -15.71 2.75
CA SER A 74 -6.47 -16.29 3.62
C SER A 74 -7.78 -16.41 2.86
N LYS A 75 -8.49 -17.53 3.07
CA LYS A 75 -9.84 -17.77 2.55
C LYS A 75 -10.93 -17.30 3.51
N ASP A 76 -10.53 -16.97 4.73
CA ASP A 76 -11.45 -16.65 5.83
C ASP A 76 -11.78 -15.16 5.92
N ILE A 77 -11.23 -14.36 5.00
CA ILE A 77 -11.51 -12.92 4.92
C ILE A 77 -12.57 -12.62 3.86
N GLU A 78 -13.23 -11.49 4.02
CA GLU A 78 -14.28 -11.07 3.11
C GLU A 78 -13.76 -10.94 1.66
N ARG A 79 -14.60 -11.40 0.72
CA ARG A 79 -14.33 -11.29 -0.72
C ARG A 79 -14.10 -9.83 -1.11
N MET A 80 -13.05 -9.59 -1.88
CA MET A 80 -12.82 -8.31 -2.55
C MET A 80 -13.13 -8.44 -4.06
N ASP A 81 -13.64 -7.35 -4.62
CA ASP A 81 -13.86 -7.25 -6.05
C ASP A 81 -12.64 -6.69 -6.77
N LYS A 82 -11.85 -5.87 -6.06
CA LYS A 82 -10.72 -5.15 -6.64
C LYS A 82 -9.60 -4.92 -5.63
N ILE A 83 -8.36 -5.00 -6.11
CA ILE A 83 -7.16 -4.59 -5.37
C ILE A 83 -6.49 -3.46 -6.17
N MET A 84 -6.32 -2.30 -5.56
CA MET A 84 -5.65 -1.13 -6.12
C MET A 84 -4.35 -0.91 -5.37
N PHE A 85 -3.23 -0.94 -6.09
CA PHE A 85 -1.91 -0.84 -5.48
C PHE A 85 -1.44 0.60 -5.38
N THR A 86 -0.82 0.93 -4.24
CA THR A 86 -0.08 2.18 -4.09
C THR A 86 1.18 2.13 -4.94
N HIS A 87 1.88 0.98 -4.98
CA HIS A 87 3.06 0.75 -5.78
C HIS A 87 3.42 -0.76 -5.83
N HIS A 88 4.50 -1.09 -6.54
CA HIS A 88 4.85 -2.49 -6.83
C HIS A 88 5.48 -3.27 -5.67
N HIS A 89 5.82 -2.65 -4.53
CA HIS A 89 6.40 -3.38 -3.40
C HIS A 89 5.35 -4.18 -2.60
N PHE A 90 4.10 -3.76 -2.60
CA PHE A 90 3.05 -4.35 -1.77
C PHE A 90 2.01 -5.15 -2.56
N LEU A 91 2.48 -5.88 -3.57
CA LEU A 91 1.65 -6.77 -4.37
C LEU A 91 1.16 -8.00 -3.58
N GLY A 92 1.86 -8.38 -2.51
CA GLY A 92 1.46 -9.42 -1.58
C GLY A 92 1.08 -10.74 -2.23
N ALA A 93 0.01 -11.34 -1.72
CA ALA A 93 -0.58 -12.57 -2.26
C ALA A 93 -1.64 -12.34 -3.36
N SER A 94 -1.62 -11.17 -4.02
CA SER A 94 -2.70 -10.75 -4.93
C SER A 94 -2.97 -11.71 -6.10
N ASN A 95 -1.95 -12.43 -6.59
CA ASN A 95 -2.18 -13.47 -7.61
C ASN A 95 -3.08 -14.61 -7.11
N LEU A 96 -2.98 -14.97 -5.82
CA LEU A 96 -3.85 -15.99 -5.21
C LEU A 96 -5.26 -15.44 -4.97
N TYR A 97 -5.38 -14.22 -4.47
CA TYR A 97 -6.67 -13.55 -4.30
C TYR A 97 -7.39 -13.37 -5.64
N ARG A 98 -6.65 -12.96 -6.69
CA ARG A 98 -7.18 -12.92 -8.04
C ARG A 98 -7.71 -14.26 -8.50
N SER A 99 -6.93 -15.33 -8.34
CA SER A 99 -7.32 -16.66 -8.79
C SER A 99 -8.52 -17.21 -8.02
N TYR A 100 -8.61 -16.93 -6.72
CA TYR A 100 -9.64 -17.48 -5.85
C TYR A 100 -10.96 -16.69 -5.91
N TYR A 101 -10.88 -15.34 -5.85
CA TYR A 101 -12.05 -14.47 -5.80
C TYR A 101 -12.39 -13.80 -7.13
N SER A 102 -11.57 -13.98 -8.16
CA SER A 102 -11.67 -13.25 -9.43
C SER A 102 -11.52 -11.73 -9.26
N ALA A 103 -10.69 -11.32 -8.33
CA ALA A 103 -10.44 -9.90 -8.04
C ALA A 103 -9.71 -9.22 -9.21
N PHE A 104 -10.09 -7.98 -9.52
CA PHE A 104 -9.42 -7.15 -10.50
C PHE A 104 -8.22 -6.43 -9.89
N LEU A 105 -7.03 -6.55 -10.50
CA LEU A 105 -5.80 -5.92 -10.02
C LEU A 105 -5.49 -4.64 -10.81
N TRP A 106 -5.37 -3.51 -10.12
CA TRP A 106 -5.09 -2.20 -10.70
C TRP A 106 -3.81 -1.59 -10.15
N ILE A 107 -2.91 -1.14 -11.04
CA ILE A 107 -1.64 -0.51 -10.68
C ILE A 107 -1.34 0.64 -11.64
N HIS A 108 -0.52 1.59 -11.21
CA HIS A 108 0.02 2.61 -12.11
C HIS A 108 0.94 1.99 -13.18
N GLU A 109 0.88 2.49 -14.42
CA GLU A 109 1.61 1.92 -15.54
C GLU A 109 3.12 1.87 -15.28
N GLU A 110 3.71 2.92 -14.73
CA GLU A 110 5.15 2.97 -14.46
C GLU A 110 5.59 1.92 -13.43
N ASP A 111 4.77 1.63 -12.43
CA ASP A 111 5.05 0.57 -11.46
C ASP A 111 4.81 -0.83 -12.05
N SER A 112 3.89 -0.97 -13.00
CA SER A 112 3.69 -2.24 -13.69
C SER A 112 4.89 -2.68 -14.54
N LYS A 113 5.77 -1.75 -14.92
CA LYS A 113 6.99 -2.00 -15.69
C LYS A 113 8.16 -2.49 -14.83
N GLN A 114 8.05 -2.39 -13.50
CA GLN A 114 9.12 -2.83 -12.60
C GLN A 114 9.25 -4.36 -12.62
N ASN A 115 10.49 -4.86 -12.53
CA ASN A 115 10.81 -6.28 -12.68
C ASN A 115 9.93 -7.20 -11.83
N LEU A 116 9.65 -6.79 -10.60
CA LEU A 116 8.82 -7.54 -9.67
C LEU A 116 7.37 -7.59 -10.14
N ALA A 117 6.82 -6.46 -10.57
CA ALA A 117 5.45 -6.34 -11.03
C ALA A 117 5.19 -7.16 -12.30
N GLN A 118 6.20 -7.39 -13.14
CA GLN A 118 6.07 -8.21 -14.36
C GLN A 118 5.70 -9.68 -14.10
N LYS A 119 5.81 -10.14 -12.85
CA LYS A 119 5.35 -11.47 -12.41
C LYS A 119 3.86 -11.52 -12.07
N TYR A 120 3.19 -10.38 -12.13
CA TYR A 120 1.77 -10.24 -11.81
C TYR A 120 0.96 -9.86 -13.06
N SER A 121 -0.29 -10.30 -13.11
CA SER A 121 -1.21 -9.94 -14.19
C SER A 121 -2.15 -8.85 -13.69
N PHE A 122 -2.05 -7.66 -14.27
CA PHE A 122 -2.93 -6.53 -13.94
C PHE A 122 -4.04 -6.38 -14.98
N ASP A 123 -5.26 -6.15 -14.50
CA ASP A 123 -6.44 -5.91 -15.35
C ASP A 123 -6.50 -4.48 -15.84
N LYS A 124 -5.96 -3.55 -15.05
CA LYS A 124 -5.85 -2.14 -15.43
C LYS A 124 -4.50 -1.58 -15.03
N LYS A 125 -3.85 -0.95 -16.01
CA LYS A 125 -2.69 -0.10 -15.83
C LYS A 125 -3.15 1.33 -16.11
N PHE A 126 -3.13 2.18 -15.09
CA PHE A 126 -3.55 3.58 -15.23
C PHE A 126 -2.33 4.51 -15.26
N GLU A 127 -2.46 5.65 -15.95
CA GLU A 127 -1.39 6.64 -16.14
C GLU A 127 -1.65 7.96 -15.41
N ASN A 128 -2.90 8.22 -15.06
CA ASN A 128 -3.33 9.50 -14.53
C ASN A 128 -4.16 9.33 -13.26
N ASP A 129 -4.36 10.41 -12.54
CA ASP A 129 -5.32 10.48 -11.45
C ASP A 129 -6.69 10.00 -11.91
N TYR A 130 -7.39 9.30 -11.03
CA TYR A 130 -8.76 8.85 -11.33
C TYR A 130 -9.63 8.82 -10.08
N ASN A 131 -10.93 8.74 -10.32
CA ASN A 131 -11.91 8.49 -9.27
C ASN A 131 -12.62 7.15 -9.57
N LEU A 132 -12.78 6.34 -8.53
CA LEU A 132 -13.53 5.10 -8.59
C LEU A 132 -14.47 5.06 -7.38
N PHE A 133 -15.79 5.14 -7.62
CA PHE A 133 -16.78 5.35 -6.57
C PHE A 133 -16.42 6.60 -5.76
N ASP A 134 -16.27 6.49 -4.44
CA ASP A 134 -15.84 7.59 -3.57
C ASP A 134 -14.32 7.58 -3.29
N ILE A 135 -13.54 6.73 -3.98
CA ILE A 135 -12.08 6.63 -3.84
C ILE A 135 -11.42 7.50 -4.90
N LYS A 136 -10.60 8.45 -4.46
CA LYS A 136 -9.76 9.29 -5.33
C LYS A 136 -8.34 8.76 -5.31
N ALA A 137 -7.77 8.51 -6.48
CA ALA A 137 -6.39 8.07 -6.68
C ALA A 137 -5.57 9.23 -7.26
N TYR A 138 -4.45 9.51 -6.65
CA TYR A 138 -3.53 10.56 -7.05
C TYR A 138 -2.14 9.98 -7.30
N HIS A 139 -1.67 10.08 -8.54
CA HIS A 139 -0.33 9.70 -8.88
C HIS A 139 0.66 10.77 -8.46
N ILE A 140 1.74 10.33 -7.79
CA ILE A 140 2.91 11.15 -7.53
C ILE A 140 4.17 10.33 -7.83
N ASN A 141 5.18 10.96 -8.36
CA ASN A 141 6.50 10.34 -8.45
C ASN A 141 7.18 10.36 -7.07
N GLY A 142 8.19 9.53 -6.85
CA GLY A 142 8.96 9.62 -5.61
C GLY A 142 9.59 8.30 -5.21
N HIS A 143 9.10 7.68 -4.14
CA HIS A 143 9.57 6.38 -3.67
C HIS A 143 9.62 5.34 -4.80
N THR A 144 8.59 5.30 -5.62
CA THR A 144 8.57 4.59 -6.90
C THR A 144 8.04 5.51 -8.02
N PRO A 145 8.33 5.21 -9.32
CA PRO A 145 7.88 6.05 -10.42
C PRO A 145 6.36 6.16 -10.56
N GLY A 146 5.64 5.12 -10.18
CA GLY A 146 4.18 5.04 -10.28
C GLY A 146 3.47 5.14 -8.94
N PHE A 147 4.14 5.68 -7.90
CA PHE A 147 3.53 5.75 -6.58
C PHE A 147 2.20 6.50 -6.61
N THR A 148 1.17 5.87 -6.08
CA THR A 148 -0.20 6.39 -6.04
C THR A 148 -0.72 6.35 -4.62
N PHE A 149 -1.21 7.47 -4.13
CA PHE A 149 -1.93 7.49 -2.87
C PHE A 149 -3.44 7.60 -3.09
N TYR A 150 -4.21 7.23 -2.08
CA TYR A 150 -5.65 7.19 -2.19
C TYR A 150 -6.32 8.02 -1.11
N ILE A 151 -7.48 8.58 -1.42
CA ILE A 151 -8.37 9.22 -0.45
C ILE A 151 -9.76 8.61 -0.61
N PHE A 152 -10.30 8.10 0.49
CA PHE A 152 -11.70 7.66 0.59
C PHE A 152 -12.38 8.47 1.68
N LYS A 153 -13.33 9.32 1.28
CA LYS A 153 -14.01 10.27 2.18
C LYS A 153 -12.97 11.12 2.94
N ASP A 154 -12.87 10.94 4.25
CA ASP A 154 -11.98 11.65 5.17
C ASP A 154 -10.73 10.83 5.60
N ILE A 155 -10.44 9.72 4.89
CA ILE A 155 -9.31 8.84 5.15
C ILE A 155 -8.31 8.91 4.00
N PHE A 156 -7.04 9.08 4.35
CA PHE A 156 -5.89 9.14 3.47
C PHE A 156 -5.04 7.89 3.60
N PHE A 157 -4.74 7.22 2.48
CA PHE A 157 -3.91 6.01 2.39
C PHE A 157 -2.61 6.36 1.70
N ILE A 158 -1.51 6.33 2.45
CA ILE A 158 -0.18 6.75 2.00
C ILE A 158 0.83 5.61 1.91
N CYS A 159 0.51 4.46 2.47
CA CYS A 159 1.42 3.33 2.52
C CYS A 159 2.76 3.69 3.19
N ASP A 160 3.91 3.39 2.56
CA ASP A 160 5.25 3.57 3.10
C ASP A 160 6.02 4.78 2.52
N TYR A 161 5.33 5.72 1.88
CA TYR A 161 5.98 6.95 1.38
C TYR A 161 6.71 7.71 2.48
N VAL A 162 6.12 7.71 3.66
CA VAL A 162 6.74 8.15 4.91
C VAL A 162 6.54 7.09 6.00
N SER A 163 7.54 6.96 6.87
CA SER A 163 7.48 6.15 8.09
C SER A 163 7.40 7.05 9.32
N VAL A 164 6.76 6.54 10.37
CA VAL A 164 6.69 7.19 11.68
C VAL A 164 7.36 6.29 12.70
N SER A 165 8.54 6.67 13.17
CA SER A 165 9.28 5.90 14.18
C SER A 165 9.75 6.79 15.32
N SER A 166 9.61 6.31 16.56
CA SER A 166 10.02 7.04 17.78
C SER A 166 9.49 8.49 17.83
N GLY A 167 8.28 8.71 17.31
CA GLY A 167 7.65 10.03 17.26
C GLY A 167 8.08 10.93 16.10
N ASN A 168 9.10 10.56 15.35
CA ASN A 168 9.61 11.30 14.20
C ASN A 168 9.07 10.72 12.87
N MET A 169 8.97 11.58 11.86
CA MET A 169 8.59 11.20 10.52
C MET A 169 9.79 11.29 9.58
N HIS A 170 9.93 10.29 8.72
CA HIS A 170 11.00 10.20 7.72
C HIS A 170 10.43 9.77 6.38
N PHE A 171 11.02 10.26 5.30
CA PHE A 171 10.76 9.67 3.98
C PHE A 171 11.28 8.25 3.91
N ASN A 172 10.62 7.41 3.11
CA ASN A 172 11.15 6.11 2.77
C ASN A 172 12.58 6.27 2.22
N PRO A 173 13.58 5.56 2.78
CA PRO A 173 14.98 5.69 2.35
C PRO A 173 15.25 5.09 0.97
N TYR A 174 14.36 4.25 0.47
CA TYR A 174 14.48 3.60 -0.83
C TYR A 174 13.86 4.47 -1.94
N GLY A 175 14.48 4.44 -3.11
CA GLY A 175 14.09 5.28 -4.24
C GLY A 175 14.84 6.63 -4.31
N PRO A 176 14.62 7.42 -5.37
CA PRO A 176 15.32 8.68 -5.58
C PRO A 176 14.79 9.75 -4.61
N ARG A 177 15.68 10.21 -3.72
CA ARG A 177 15.31 11.13 -2.63
C ARG A 177 14.73 12.46 -3.13
N ASP A 178 15.33 13.03 -4.16
CA ASP A 178 14.88 14.29 -4.78
C ASP A 178 13.47 14.18 -5.33
N LYS A 179 13.15 13.08 -6.01
CA LYS A 179 11.81 12.79 -6.53
C LYS A 179 10.81 12.56 -5.40
N THR A 180 11.23 11.87 -4.34
CA THR A 180 10.37 11.67 -3.15
C THR A 180 10.02 13.00 -2.49
N ILE A 181 10.97 13.93 -2.39
CA ILE A 181 10.72 15.28 -1.86
C ILE A 181 9.79 16.08 -2.78
N GLU A 182 10.01 16.03 -4.10
CA GLU A 182 9.14 16.69 -5.07
C GLU A 182 7.71 16.17 -4.99
N GLY A 183 7.53 14.84 -4.99
CA GLY A 183 6.24 14.19 -4.84
C GLY A 183 5.54 14.52 -3.52
N ALA A 184 6.30 14.60 -2.42
CA ALA A 184 5.77 14.99 -1.12
C ALA A 184 5.20 16.43 -1.13
N LYS A 185 5.84 17.36 -1.83
CA LYS A 185 5.31 18.72 -1.99
C LYS A 185 4.03 18.74 -2.81
N VAL A 186 3.97 17.95 -3.90
CA VAL A 186 2.76 17.79 -4.71
C VAL A 186 1.63 17.20 -3.84
N MET A 187 1.92 16.13 -3.12
CA MET A 187 1.00 15.49 -2.17
C MET A 187 0.46 16.52 -1.16
N ASN A 188 1.33 17.29 -0.54
CA ASN A 188 0.93 18.31 0.43
C ASN A 188 -0.07 19.31 -0.14
N ASN A 189 0.16 19.77 -1.37
CA ASN A 189 -0.74 20.69 -2.07
C ASN A 189 -2.12 20.06 -2.37
N ILE A 190 -2.15 18.74 -2.62
CA ILE A 190 -3.41 18.01 -2.83
C ILE A 190 -4.14 17.85 -1.50
N LEU A 191 -3.44 17.39 -0.45
CA LEU A 191 -4.03 17.15 0.87
C LEU A 191 -4.67 18.40 1.48
N ASN A 192 -4.07 19.59 1.25
CA ASN A 192 -4.63 20.86 1.73
C ASN A 192 -6.00 21.24 1.10
N LYS A 193 -6.45 20.49 0.09
CA LYS A 193 -7.77 20.68 -0.55
C LYS A 193 -8.84 19.70 -0.04
N HIS A 194 -8.46 18.86 0.93
CA HIS A 194 -9.32 17.82 1.49
C HIS A 194 -9.51 18.00 2.99
N GLU A 195 -10.71 17.71 3.47
CA GLU A 195 -11.01 17.60 4.89
C GLU A 195 -10.77 16.15 5.34
N LEU A 196 -9.63 15.92 5.95
CA LEU A 196 -9.17 14.58 6.34
C LEU A 196 -9.16 14.44 7.86
N ARG A 197 -9.44 13.23 8.34
CA ARG A 197 -9.45 12.90 9.77
C ARG A 197 -8.44 11.81 10.14
N LYS A 198 -8.19 10.86 9.24
CA LYS A 198 -7.28 9.74 9.50
C LYS A 198 -6.29 9.53 8.38
N VAL A 199 -5.13 8.97 8.76
CA VAL A 199 -4.10 8.53 7.82
C VAL A 199 -3.80 7.06 8.06
N CYS A 200 -3.79 6.30 6.98
CA CYS A 200 -3.47 4.90 6.91
C CYS A 200 -2.12 4.71 6.23
N GLY A 201 -1.10 4.40 6.99
CA GLY A 201 0.25 4.08 6.51
C GLY A 201 0.48 2.57 6.44
N PHE A 202 1.73 2.17 6.12
CA PHE A 202 2.05 0.75 5.96
C PHE A 202 2.05 -0.04 7.28
N ASP A 203 2.29 0.63 8.43
CA ASP A 203 2.35 0.01 9.75
C ASP A 203 1.60 0.81 10.83
N TYR A 204 0.94 1.91 10.45
CA TYR A 204 0.25 2.81 11.38
C TYR A 204 -1.11 3.27 10.87
N VAL A 205 -1.98 3.63 11.82
CA VAL A 205 -3.19 4.44 11.60
C VAL A 205 -3.13 5.58 12.61
N LEU A 206 -3.18 6.83 12.14
CA LEU A 206 -3.05 8.04 12.97
C LEU A 206 -4.18 9.02 12.68
N ASP A 207 -4.43 9.92 13.63
CA ASP A 207 -5.24 11.09 13.37
C ASP A 207 -4.51 12.01 12.39
N TYR A 208 -5.27 12.56 11.42
CA TYR A 208 -4.67 13.35 10.34
C TYR A 208 -4.00 14.61 10.84
N SER A 209 -4.54 15.29 11.87
CA SER A 209 -3.93 16.49 12.44
C SER A 209 -2.52 16.23 12.98
N ASP A 210 -2.35 15.12 13.71
CA ASP A 210 -1.06 14.75 14.32
C ASP A 210 -0.05 14.32 13.24
N TRP A 211 -0.53 13.55 12.27
CA TRP A 211 0.29 13.15 11.13
C TRP A 211 0.70 14.36 10.29
N LYS A 212 -0.25 15.27 10.00
CA LYS A 212 -0.01 16.44 9.18
C LYS A 212 1.00 17.40 9.79
N ALA A 213 0.92 17.61 11.09
CA ALA A 213 1.92 18.43 11.80
C ALA A 213 3.34 17.87 11.61
N LYS A 214 3.53 16.55 11.80
CA LYS A 214 4.82 15.89 11.59
C LYS A 214 5.27 15.95 10.11
N PHE A 215 4.35 15.84 9.19
CA PHE A 215 4.64 15.92 7.76
C PHE A 215 5.08 17.33 7.33
N ASP A 216 4.43 18.35 7.88
CA ASP A 216 4.83 19.75 7.66
C ASP A 216 6.20 20.05 8.27
N ASP A 217 6.51 19.54 9.46
CA ASP A 217 7.83 19.64 10.07
C ASP A 217 8.90 18.97 9.23
N LEU A 218 8.62 17.77 8.70
CA LEU A 218 9.52 17.06 7.79
C LEU A 218 9.80 17.90 6.53
N LEU A 219 8.76 18.46 5.90
CA LEU A 219 8.91 19.31 4.70
C LEU A 219 9.66 20.62 5.01
N ASN A 220 9.45 21.22 6.19
CA ASN A 220 10.11 22.45 6.60
C ASN A 220 11.60 22.22 6.89
N SER A 221 11.98 21.07 7.44
CA SER A 221 13.37 20.69 7.69
C SER A 221 14.23 20.60 6.42
N LEU A 222 13.60 20.52 5.24
CA LEU A 222 14.28 20.45 3.93
C LEU A 222 14.61 21.83 3.34
N LYS A 223 14.17 22.91 3.96
CA LYS A 223 14.36 24.29 3.46
C LYS A 223 15.65 24.94 3.95
N ILE A 224 16.53 24.18 4.63
CA ILE A 224 17.82 24.67 5.18
C ILE A 224 18.97 24.28 4.25
#